data_08889ab8d27c2c9d367fad5df8363c38
#
_entry.id   08889ab8d27c2c9d367fad5df8363c38
#
_cell.length_a   1.000
_cell.length_b   1.000
_cell.length_c   1.000
_cell.angle_alpha   90.00
_cell.angle_beta   90.00
_cell.angle_gamma   90.00
#
_symmetry.space_group_name_H-M   'P 1'
#
loop_
_entity.id
_entity.type
_entity.pdbx_description
1 polymer ?
#
loop_
_entity_poly.entity_id
_entity_poly.type
_entity_poly.pdbx_seq_one_letter_code
_entity_poly.pdbx_strand_id
1 'polypeptide(L)'
;ESGTLPESVALVLWGTDNLKTEGVSIAQALALLGAEPRQDSYGRVVGARLLPLEQLGRPRIDVLVTLSGIFRDLLPMQTQLLAEASWLAATADEDIEQNFVRKHVLAYQEEHGCDIEQAALRVFSNAEGAYGSNVNLMLDNGSWEDEEELADCYTQRKGFAYDRNGHVSQQSALLNRVLEDIDLAYQNLDSVELGITTVDHYYGTLGGIS
;
A
#
# COMPACT_ATOMS: atom_id res chain seq x y z
N GLU A 1 -3.22 6.90 23.23
CA GLU A 1 -2.31 7.70 22.36
C GLU A 1 -0.90 7.57 22.90
N SER A 2 -0.04 6.74 22.23
CA SER A 2 1.29 6.39 22.71
C SER A 2 2.31 7.54 22.60
N GLY A 3 1.99 8.61 21.86
CA GLY A 3 2.92 9.71 21.56
C GLY A 3 4.10 9.32 20.64
N THR A 4 4.14 8.06 20.15
CA THR A 4 5.11 7.57 19.17
C THR A 4 4.51 7.55 17.78
N LEU A 5 5.34 7.78 16.76
CA LEU A 5 4.93 7.62 15.37
C LEU A 5 4.78 6.12 15.05
N PRO A 6 3.80 5.74 14.20
CA PRO A 6 3.74 4.39 13.67
C PRO A 6 4.97 4.09 12.80
N GLU A 7 5.48 2.87 12.84
CA GLU A 7 6.53 2.43 11.92
C GLU A 7 5.96 2.03 10.57
N SER A 8 4.72 1.51 10.57
CA SER A 8 4.04 0.99 9.39
C SER A 8 2.59 1.44 9.29
N VAL A 9 2.14 1.76 8.08
CA VAL A 9 0.78 2.19 7.78
C VAL A 9 0.27 1.50 6.53
N ALA A 10 -0.91 0.87 6.62
CA ALA A 10 -1.62 0.36 5.45
C ALA A 10 -2.62 1.40 4.93
N LEU A 11 -2.53 1.72 3.64
CA LEU A 11 -3.42 2.63 2.94
C LEU A 11 -4.22 1.89 1.87
N VAL A 12 -5.55 2.01 1.92
CA VAL A 12 -6.43 1.57 0.84
C VAL A 12 -6.71 2.75 -0.09
N LEU A 13 -6.33 2.63 -1.37
CA LEU A 13 -6.50 3.68 -2.36
C LEU A 13 -7.61 3.34 -3.36
N TRP A 14 -8.62 4.19 -3.39
CA TRP A 14 -9.77 4.08 -4.28
C TRP A 14 -9.60 4.97 -5.51
N GLY A 15 -9.90 4.43 -6.70
CA GLY A 15 -9.78 5.16 -7.97
C GLY A 15 -10.68 6.41 -8.01
N THR A 16 -11.94 6.27 -7.60
CA THR A 16 -12.92 7.36 -7.60
C THR A 16 -12.56 8.47 -6.61
N ASP A 17 -12.10 8.12 -5.41
CA ASP A 17 -11.61 9.08 -4.43
C ASP A 17 -10.43 9.89 -4.98
N ASN A 18 -9.43 9.22 -5.55
CA ASN A 18 -8.26 9.90 -6.10
C ASN A 18 -8.58 10.79 -7.31
N LEU A 19 -9.56 10.42 -8.14
CA LEU A 19 -10.02 11.30 -9.23
C LEU A 19 -10.75 12.53 -8.71
N LYS A 20 -11.57 12.41 -7.66
CA LYS A 20 -12.30 13.52 -7.06
C LYS A 20 -11.40 14.47 -6.29
N THR A 21 -10.41 13.93 -5.57
CA THR A 21 -9.51 14.68 -4.68
C THR A 21 -8.21 15.11 -5.35
N GLU A 22 -8.06 14.87 -6.66
CA GLU A 22 -6.83 15.14 -7.41
C GLU A 22 -5.59 14.44 -6.81
N GLY A 23 -5.78 13.25 -6.22
CA GLY A 23 -4.68 12.41 -5.72
C GLY A 23 -4.28 12.67 -4.26
N VAL A 24 -5.18 13.14 -3.41
CA VAL A 24 -4.87 13.39 -1.97
C VAL A 24 -4.30 12.15 -1.29
N SER A 25 -4.88 10.96 -1.47
CA SER A 25 -4.39 9.75 -0.82
C SER A 25 -3.04 9.28 -1.38
N ILE A 26 -2.75 9.54 -2.65
CA ILE A 26 -1.40 9.35 -3.22
C ILE A 26 -0.40 10.28 -2.54
N ALA A 27 -0.75 11.56 -2.39
CA ALA A 27 0.11 12.53 -1.72
C ALA A 27 0.35 12.16 -0.25
N GLN A 28 -0.65 11.62 0.45
CA GLN A 28 -0.49 11.10 1.81
C GLN A 28 0.50 9.93 1.88
N ALA A 29 0.39 8.96 0.97
CA ALA A 29 1.35 7.84 0.89
C ALA A 29 2.77 8.32 0.66
N LEU A 30 2.98 9.22 -0.32
CA LEU A 30 4.29 9.82 -0.60
C LEU A 30 4.81 10.61 0.61
N ALA A 31 3.96 11.40 1.26
CA ALA A 31 4.35 12.16 2.44
C ALA A 31 4.82 11.23 3.57
N LEU A 32 4.12 10.13 3.86
CA LEU A 32 4.52 9.14 4.87
C LEU A 32 5.89 8.52 4.55
N LEU A 33 6.10 8.11 3.31
CA LEU A 33 7.40 7.60 2.81
C LEU A 33 8.52 8.66 2.86
N GLY A 34 8.16 9.95 2.96
CA GLY A 34 9.10 11.05 2.81
C GLY A 34 9.59 11.20 1.37
N ALA A 35 8.67 11.05 0.42
CA ALA A 35 8.92 11.17 -1.00
C ALA A 35 8.03 12.26 -1.63
N GLU A 36 8.42 12.71 -2.82
CA GLU A 36 7.64 13.64 -3.63
C GLU A 36 7.73 13.29 -5.12
N PRO A 37 6.77 13.72 -5.95
CA PRO A 37 6.86 13.52 -7.38
C PRO A 37 8.05 14.27 -7.99
N ARG A 38 8.80 13.60 -8.85
CA ARG A 38 9.87 14.21 -9.68
C ARG A 38 9.28 14.60 -11.03
N GLN A 39 9.44 15.86 -11.40
CA GLN A 39 8.95 16.40 -12.65
C GLN A 39 10.06 16.62 -13.67
N ASP A 40 9.74 16.49 -14.97
CA ASP A 40 10.59 16.91 -16.07
C ASP A 40 10.55 18.42 -16.29
N SER A 41 11.29 18.90 -17.30
CA SER A 41 11.32 20.33 -17.67
C SER A 41 9.98 20.90 -18.16
N TYR A 42 9.01 20.04 -18.45
CA TYR A 42 7.65 20.42 -18.88
C TYR A 42 6.62 20.33 -17.77
N GLY A 43 7.05 20.01 -16.52
CA GLY A 43 6.17 19.85 -15.37
C GLY A 43 5.42 18.52 -15.31
N ARG A 44 5.78 17.53 -16.15
CA ARG A 44 5.15 16.21 -16.10
C ARG A 44 5.83 15.34 -15.05
N VAL A 45 5.04 14.62 -14.27
CA VAL A 45 5.56 13.64 -13.30
C VAL A 45 6.22 12.48 -14.07
N VAL A 46 7.50 12.23 -13.77
CA VAL A 46 8.32 11.20 -14.40
C VAL A 46 8.91 10.19 -13.42
N GLY A 47 8.51 10.27 -12.16
CA GLY A 47 8.94 9.35 -11.12
C GLY A 47 8.87 9.99 -9.74
N ALA A 48 9.49 9.34 -8.75
CA ALA A 48 9.63 9.80 -7.37
C ALA A 48 11.05 10.30 -7.07
N ARG A 49 11.17 11.07 -6.00
CA ARG A 49 12.44 11.35 -5.32
C ARG A 49 12.21 11.41 -3.81
N LEU A 50 13.21 11.03 -3.06
CA LEU A 50 13.16 11.15 -1.60
C LEU A 50 13.50 12.58 -1.17
N LEU A 51 12.79 13.05 -0.15
CA LEU A 51 13.20 14.22 0.63
C LEU A 51 14.35 13.82 1.56
N PRO A 52 15.38 14.67 1.75
CA PRO A 52 16.39 14.44 2.77
C PRO A 52 15.76 14.31 4.16
N LEU A 53 16.30 13.44 5.02
CA LEU A 53 15.76 13.22 6.38
C LEU A 53 15.74 14.49 7.22
N GLU A 54 16.72 15.40 7.02
CA GLU A 54 16.79 16.69 7.71
C GLU A 54 15.60 17.60 7.33
N GLN A 55 15.13 17.52 6.07
CA GLN A 55 13.96 18.26 5.60
C GLN A 55 12.66 17.59 6.04
N LEU A 56 12.65 16.26 6.08
CA LEU A 56 11.50 15.49 6.52
C LEU A 56 11.20 15.68 8.01
N GLY A 57 12.26 15.80 8.85
CA GLY A 57 12.16 16.06 10.28
C GLY A 57 11.57 14.91 11.11
N ARG A 58 11.48 13.72 10.55
CA ARG A 58 10.99 12.49 11.18
C ARG A 58 11.49 11.25 10.41
N PRO A 59 11.40 10.05 10.99
CA PRO A 59 11.67 8.82 10.25
C PRO A 59 10.73 8.64 9.05
N ARG A 60 11.19 7.88 8.04
CA ARG A 60 10.32 7.38 6.97
C ARG A 60 9.43 6.28 7.52
N ILE A 61 8.13 6.41 7.24
CA ILE A 61 7.12 5.41 7.61
C ILE A 61 7.02 4.38 6.49
N ASP A 62 6.98 3.09 6.83
CA ASP A 62 6.71 2.02 5.86
C ASP A 62 5.23 2.06 5.47
N VAL A 63 4.94 2.13 4.17
CA VAL A 63 3.58 2.28 3.66
C VAL A 63 3.21 1.11 2.77
N LEU A 64 2.34 0.26 3.28
CA LEU A 64 1.66 -0.76 2.47
C LEU A 64 0.48 -0.12 1.74
N VAL A 65 0.49 -0.16 0.42
CA VAL A 65 -0.59 0.38 -0.42
C VAL A 65 -1.40 -0.75 -1.02
N THR A 66 -2.70 -0.78 -0.72
CA THR A 66 -3.65 -1.68 -1.37
C THR A 66 -4.56 -0.89 -2.30
N LEU A 67 -4.47 -1.18 -3.60
CA LEU A 67 -5.22 -0.49 -4.64
C LEU A 67 -6.57 -1.18 -4.91
N SER A 68 -7.61 -0.38 -5.15
CA SER A 68 -8.81 -0.90 -5.80
C SER A 68 -8.51 -1.27 -7.26
N GLY A 69 -9.31 -2.18 -7.84
CA GLY A 69 -9.16 -2.55 -9.25
C GLY A 69 -9.32 -1.34 -10.18
N ILE A 70 -10.24 -0.44 -9.85
CA ILE A 70 -10.46 0.82 -10.62
C ILE A 70 -9.22 1.72 -10.53
N PHE A 71 -8.59 1.87 -9.38
CA PHE A 71 -7.34 2.63 -9.25
C PHE A 71 -6.25 2.05 -10.14
N ARG A 72 -6.01 0.74 -10.03
CA ARG A 72 -5.02 0.02 -10.83
C ARG A 72 -5.22 0.25 -12.33
N ASP A 73 -6.46 0.17 -12.81
CA ASP A 73 -6.76 0.25 -14.24
C ASP A 73 -6.67 1.68 -14.79
N LEU A 74 -7.06 2.68 -14.00
CA LEU A 74 -7.10 4.08 -14.45
C LEU A 74 -5.81 4.86 -14.17
N LEU A 75 -5.02 4.46 -13.16
CA LEU A 75 -3.90 5.23 -12.64
C LEU A 75 -2.56 4.43 -12.65
N PRO A 76 -2.16 3.83 -13.78
CA PRO A 76 -0.95 3.00 -13.83
C PRO A 76 0.34 3.79 -13.55
N MET A 77 0.41 5.05 -13.97
CA MET A 77 1.57 5.91 -13.70
C MET A 77 1.71 6.23 -12.21
N GLN A 78 0.59 6.42 -11.51
CA GLN A 78 0.57 6.66 -10.08
C GLN A 78 0.89 5.38 -9.29
N THR A 79 0.48 4.21 -9.80
CA THR A 79 0.86 2.91 -9.25
C THR A 79 2.39 2.73 -9.30
N GLN A 80 3.01 3.01 -10.45
CA GLN A 80 4.47 2.97 -10.60
C GLN A 80 5.19 4.00 -9.74
N LEU A 81 4.64 5.22 -9.63
CA LEU A 81 5.18 6.28 -8.77
C LEU A 81 5.26 5.85 -7.30
N LEU A 82 4.20 5.23 -6.78
CA LEU A 82 4.16 4.72 -5.42
C LEU A 82 5.16 3.56 -5.22
N ALA A 83 5.24 2.64 -6.18
CA ALA A 83 6.20 1.53 -6.15
C ALA A 83 7.65 2.03 -6.22
N GLU A 84 7.94 3.05 -7.05
CA GLU A 84 9.27 3.68 -7.12
C GLU A 84 9.63 4.37 -5.79
N ALA A 85 8.68 5.10 -5.18
CA ALA A 85 8.91 5.76 -3.90
C ALA A 85 9.25 4.76 -2.79
N SER A 86 8.53 3.64 -2.70
CA SER A 86 8.81 2.58 -1.74
C SER A 86 10.18 1.93 -1.98
N TRP A 87 10.51 1.64 -3.23
CA TRP A 87 11.81 1.08 -3.59
C TRP A 87 12.97 2.02 -3.28
N LEU A 88 12.82 3.33 -3.58
CA LEU A 88 13.82 4.34 -3.24
C LEU A 88 14.05 4.42 -1.73
N ALA A 89 12.98 4.40 -0.93
CA ALA A 89 13.09 4.41 0.53
C ALA A 89 13.77 3.14 1.05
N ALA A 90 13.42 1.96 0.52
CA ALA A 90 14.02 0.69 0.90
C ALA A 90 15.53 0.61 0.61
N THR A 91 15.96 1.23 -0.50
CA THR A 91 17.35 1.17 -0.99
C THR A 91 18.20 2.37 -0.55
N ALA A 92 17.61 3.38 0.09
CA ALA A 92 18.34 4.53 0.61
C ALA A 92 19.36 4.09 1.67
N ASP A 93 20.59 4.65 1.61
CA ASP A 93 21.62 4.37 2.62
C ASP A 93 21.39 5.24 3.85
N GLU A 94 20.38 4.90 4.63
CA GLU A 94 19.93 5.60 5.83
C GLU A 94 19.91 4.66 7.03
N ASP A 95 20.01 5.22 8.23
CA ASP A 95 19.88 4.46 9.47
C ASP A 95 18.46 3.85 9.57
N ILE A 96 18.37 2.60 9.98
CA ILE A 96 17.09 1.87 10.12
C ILE A 96 16.15 2.52 11.15
N GLU A 97 16.69 3.21 12.15
CA GLU A 97 15.89 3.97 13.14
C GLU A 97 15.30 5.27 12.55
N GLN A 98 15.78 5.70 11.38
CA GLN A 98 15.28 6.84 10.63
C GLN A 98 14.57 6.44 9.34
N ASN A 99 14.55 5.14 9.02
CA ASN A 99 13.92 4.62 7.81
C ASN A 99 13.29 3.24 8.07
N PHE A 100 12.04 3.25 8.45
CA PHE A 100 11.31 2.00 8.77
C PHE A 100 11.02 1.16 7.52
N VAL A 101 10.97 1.75 6.32
CA VAL A 101 10.87 0.98 5.07
C VAL A 101 12.10 0.07 4.93
N ARG A 102 13.31 0.66 5.05
CA ARG A 102 14.57 -0.09 4.99
C ARG A 102 14.65 -1.13 6.11
N LYS A 103 14.26 -0.77 7.33
CA LYS A 103 14.24 -1.66 8.50
C LYS A 103 13.48 -2.95 8.20
N HIS A 104 12.22 -2.82 7.76
CA HIS A 104 11.35 -3.97 7.49
C HIS A 104 11.80 -4.76 6.26
N VAL A 105 12.29 -4.09 5.21
CA VAL A 105 12.80 -4.76 4.01
C VAL A 105 14.03 -5.60 4.32
N LEU A 106 14.99 -5.08 5.09
CA LEU A 106 16.18 -5.85 5.48
C LEU A 106 15.83 -7.04 6.38
N ALA A 107 14.89 -6.86 7.33
CA ALA A 107 14.40 -7.94 8.17
C ALA A 107 13.75 -9.06 7.33
N TYR A 108 12.90 -8.69 6.36
CA TYR A 108 12.28 -9.65 5.45
C TYR A 108 13.31 -10.40 4.60
N GLN A 109 14.34 -9.71 4.09
CA GLN A 109 15.42 -10.34 3.33
C GLN A 109 16.21 -11.35 4.17
N GLU A 110 16.51 -11.01 5.42
CA GLU A 110 17.22 -11.90 6.34
C GLU A 110 16.39 -13.16 6.64
N GLU A 111 15.08 -13.01 6.85
CA GLU A 111 14.18 -14.10 7.16
C GLU A 111 13.94 -15.04 5.97
N HIS A 112 13.79 -14.51 4.75
CA HIS A 112 13.34 -15.28 3.58
C HIS A 112 14.42 -15.51 2.51
N GLY A 113 15.58 -14.86 2.61
CA GLY A 113 16.68 -15.00 1.65
C GLY A 113 16.36 -14.52 0.23
N CYS A 114 15.41 -13.58 0.09
CA CYS A 114 15.02 -13.01 -1.19
C CYS A 114 15.85 -11.78 -1.56
N ASP A 115 15.74 -11.31 -2.81
CA ASP A 115 16.38 -10.09 -3.24
C ASP A 115 15.64 -8.83 -2.76
N ILE A 116 16.30 -7.67 -2.85
CA ILE A 116 15.72 -6.41 -2.41
C ILE A 116 14.56 -5.95 -3.29
N GLU A 117 14.55 -6.31 -4.56
CA GLU A 117 13.47 -5.95 -5.48
C GLU A 117 12.16 -6.61 -5.03
N GLN A 118 12.22 -7.87 -4.59
CA GLN A 118 11.06 -8.58 -4.04
C GLN A 118 10.70 -8.05 -2.65
N ALA A 119 11.66 -7.91 -1.74
CA ALA A 119 11.41 -7.49 -0.37
C ALA A 119 10.84 -6.06 -0.25
N ALA A 120 11.17 -5.18 -1.21
CA ALA A 120 10.72 -3.79 -1.23
C ALA A 120 9.34 -3.55 -1.85
N LEU A 121 8.66 -4.59 -2.34
CA LEU A 121 7.32 -4.46 -2.90
C LEU A 121 6.32 -4.06 -1.81
N ARG A 122 5.60 -2.95 -2.04
CA ARG A 122 4.63 -2.36 -1.10
C ARG A 122 3.31 -1.94 -1.75
N VAL A 123 3.18 -2.11 -3.08
CA VAL A 123 1.98 -1.74 -3.82
C VAL A 123 1.28 -2.99 -4.31
N PHE A 124 0.10 -3.25 -3.79
CA PHE A 124 -0.66 -4.47 -4.03
C PHE A 124 -2.05 -4.17 -4.58
N SER A 125 -2.59 -5.09 -5.37
CA SER A 125 -3.96 -5.05 -5.87
C SER A 125 -4.46 -6.45 -6.20
N ASN A 126 -5.62 -6.53 -6.85
CA ASN A 126 -6.11 -7.75 -7.48
C ASN A 126 -5.31 -8.09 -8.75
N ALA A 127 -5.43 -9.33 -9.22
CA ALA A 127 -5.06 -9.69 -10.58
C ALA A 127 -5.77 -8.80 -11.60
N GLU A 128 -5.19 -8.68 -12.79
CA GLU A 128 -5.82 -7.97 -13.91
C GLU A 128 -7.24 -8.49 -14.18
N GLY A 129 -8.19 -7.57 -14.35
CA GLY A 129 -9.62 -7.90 -14.56
C GLY A 129 -10.36 -8.38 -13.31
N ALA A 130 -9.72 -8.51 -12.16
CA ALA A 130 -10.37 -8.87 -10.91
C ALA A 130 -10.59 -7.63 -10.02
N TYR A 131 -11.70 -7.63 -9.27
CA TYR A 131 -12.13 -6.53 -8.40
C TYR A 131 -12.61 -7.06 -7.05
N GLY A 132 -12.47 -6.24 -6.01
CA GLY A 132 -12.91 -6.56 -4.64
C GLY A 132 -12.05 -7.61 -3.92
N SER A 133 -12.12 -7.61 -2.59
CA SER A 133 -11.43 -8.60 -1.74
C SER A 133 -12.16 -9.93 -1.65
N ASN A 134 -13.47 -9.96 -1.88
CA ASN A 134 -14.40 -11.06 -1.67
C ASN A 134 -14.62 -11.46 -0.19
N VAL A 135 -13.96 -10.81 0.75
CA VAL A 135 -14.13 -11.08 2.19
C VAL A 135 -15.60 -10.89 2.60
N ASN A 136 -16.25 -9.82 2.11
CA ASN A 136 -17.69 -9.60 2.39
C ASN A 136 -18.58 -10.74 1.90
N LEU A 137 -18.29 -11.32 0.72
CA LEU A 137 -19.08 -12.45 0.20
C LEU A 137 -18.94 -13.69 1.08
N MET A 138 -17.77 -13.93 1.67
CA MET A 138 -17.56 -15.03 2.61
C MET A 138 -18.31 -14.78 3.91
N LEU A 139 -18.28 -13.54 4.42
CA LEU A 139 -19.03 -13.15 5.62
C LEU A 139 -20.54 -13.27 5.42
N ASP A 140 -21.08 -12.75 4.32
CA ASP A 140 -22.51 -12.75 4.01
C ASP A 140 -23.06 -14.17 3.78
N ASN A 141 -22.27 -15.04 3.17
CA ASN A 141 -22.66 -16.42 2.90
C ASN A 141 -22.40 -17.37 4.09
N GLY A 142 -21.72 -16.89 5.15
CA GLY A 142 -21.31 -17.73 6.26
C GLY A 142 -20.36 -18.88 5.85
N SER A 143 -19.60 -18.68 4.76
CA SER A 143 -18.72 -19.70 4.17
C SER A 143 -17.28 -19.57 4.66
N TRP A 144 -17.11 -19.35 5.96
CA TRP A 144 -15.82 -19.28 6.64
C TRP A 144 -15.90 -20.01 7.97
N GLU A 145 -14.82 -20.65 8.36
CA GLU A 145 -14.73 -21.43 9.62
C GLU A 145 -13.94 -20.66 10.69
N ASP A 146 -12.93 -19.89 10.28
CA ASP A 146 -12.10 -19.06 11.15
C ASP A 146 -11.57 -17.79 10.46
N GLU A 147 -10.95 -16.91 11.24
CA GLU A 147 -10.40 -15.65 10.74
C GLU A 147 -9.22 -15.86 9.77
N GLU A 148 -8.50 -16.98 9.86
CA GLU A 148 -7.38 -17.32 8.98
C GLU A 148 -7.87 -17.54 7.53
N GLU A 149 -9.03 -18.15 7.33
CA GLU A 149 -9.63 -18.30 5.99
C GLU A 149 -10.01 -16.94 5.37
N LEU A 150 -10.45 -15.98 6.18
CA LEU A 150 -10.74 -14.62 5.70
C LEU A 150 -9.46 -13.89 5.28
N ALA A 151 -8.40 -14.00 6.09
CA ALA A 151 -7.10 -13.45 5.80
C ALA A 151 -6.48 -14.06 4.53
N ASP A 152 -6.57 -15.39 4.38
CA ASP A 152 -6.13 -16.12 3.20
C ASP A 152 -6.88 -15.69 1.94
N CYS A 153 -8.21 -15.56 2.02
CA CYS A 153 -9.02 -15.04 0.93
C CYS A 153 -8.56 -13.64 0.51
N TYR A 154 -8.34 -12.75 1.47
CA TYR A 154 -7.86 -11.40 1.21
C TYR A 154 -6.50 -11.41 0.51
N THR A 155 -5.52 -12.11 1.05
CA THR A 155 -4.15 -12.12 0.53
C THR A 155 -4.00 -12.85 -0.79
N GLN A 156 -4.80 -13.89 -1.05
CA GLN A 156 -4.89 -14.51 -2.37
C GLN A 156 -5.46 -13.56 -3.42
N ARG A 157 -6.48 -12.79 -3.06
CA ARG A 157 -7.16 -11.84 -3.97
C ARG A 157 -6.38 -10.55 -4.18
N LYS A 158 -5.73 -10.03 -3.15
CA LYS A 158 -4.99 -8.77 -3.12
C LYS A 158 -3.47 -8.94 -3.24
N GLY A 159 -2.96 -10.15 -3.25
CA GLY A 159 -1.54 -10.49 -3.22
C GLY A 159 -0.78 -10.28 -4.53
N PHE A 160 -1.29 -9.49 -5.48
CA PHE A 160 -0.58 -9.14 -6.71
C PHE A 160 0.18 -7.84 -6.51
N ALA A 161 1.51 -7.96 -6.40
CA ALA A 161 2.41 -6.83 -6.22
C ALA A 161 2.77 -6.18 -7.56
N TYR A 162 2.85 -4.87 -7.56
CA TYR A 162 3.20 -4.02 -8.70
C TYR A 162 4.55 -3.37 -8.42
N ASP A 163 5.53 -3.61 -9.30
CA ASP A 163 6.84 -3.01 -9.18
C ASP A 163 6.91 -1.62 -9.86
N ARG A 164 8.04 -0.93 -9.68
CA ARG A 164 8.31 0.39 -10.28
C ARG A 164 8.36 0.39 -11.81
N ASN A 165 8.52 -0.77 -12.45
CA ASN A 165 8.56 -0.92 -13.91
C ASN A 165 7.17 -1.30 -14.48
N GLY A 166 6.18 -1.51 -13.61
CA GLY A 166 4.83 -1.93 -13.98
C GLY A 166 4.68 -3.45 -14.14
N HIS A 167 5.68 -4.25 -13.74
CA HIS A 167 5.53 -5.69 -13.72
C HIS A 167 4.65 -6.10 -12.53
N VAL A 168 3.89 -7.18 -12.74
CA VAL A 168 2.97 -7.73 -11.77
C VAL A 168 3.40 -9.14 -11.40
N SER A 169 3.47 -9.43 -10.10
CA SER A 169 3.78 -10.77 -9.61
C SER A 169 2.90 -11.13 -8.41
N GLN A 170 2.54 -12.40 -8.28
CA GLN A 170 1.81 -12.86 -7.09
C GLN A 170 2.77 -13.00 -5.91
N GLN A 171 2.53 -12.27 -4.84
CA GLN A 171 3.36 -12.15 -3.64
C GLN A 171 2.51 -12.22 -2.37
N SER A 172 1.61 -13.21 -2.29
CA SER A 172 0.68 -13.36 -1.16
C SER A 172 1.41 -13.57 0.17
N ALA A 173 2.52 -14.32 0.17
CA ALA A 173 3.32 -14.53 1.38
C ALA A 173 3.98 -13.23 1.89
N LEU A 174 4.50 -12.39 0.98
CA LEU A 174 5.02 -11.08 1.35
C LEU A 174 3.91 -10.18 1.89
N LEU A 175 2.73 -10.16 1.23
CA LEU A 175 1.60 -9.37 1.71
C LEU A 175 1.19 -9.78 3.12
N ASN A 176 1.03 -11.09 3.39
CA ASN A 176 0.73 -11.60 4.72
C ASN A 176 1.73 -11.11 5.76
N ARG A 177 3.03 -11.30 5.48
CA ARG A 177 4.08 -10.91 6.43
C ARG A 177 4.11 -9.40 6.71
N VAL A 178 3.88 -8.55 5.69
CA VAL A 178 3.82 -7.10 5.88
C VAL A 178 2.59 -6.69 6.67
N LEU A 179 1.45 -7.38 6.47
CA LEU A 179 0.22 -7.10 7.21
C LEU A 179 0.34 -7.39 8.71
N GLU A 180 1.12 -8.40 9.11
CA GLU A 180 1.36 -8.72 10.53
C GLU A 180 2.03 -7.58 11.32
N ASP A 181 2.79 -6.72 10.64
CA ASP A 181 3.54 -5.61 11.25
C ASP A 181 2.86 -4.24 11.09
N ILE A 182 1.58 -4.19 10.66
CA ILE A 182 0.87 -2.92 10.43
C ILE A 182 0.41 -2.32 11.76
N ASP A 183 0.89 -1.10 12.07
CA ASP A 183 0.48 -0.33 13.25
C ASP A 183 -0.85 0.41 13.06
N LEU A 184 -1.14 0.82 11.82
CA LEU A 184 -2.32 1.61 11.49
C LEU A 184 -2.84 1.30 10.09
N ALA A 185 -4.14 1.02 9.97
CA ALA A 185 -4.83 0.92 8.68
C ALA A 185 -5.72 2.14 8.43
N TYR A 186 -5.71 2.67 7.22
CA TYR A 186 -6.41 3.90 6.87
C TYR A 186 -6.94 3.87 5.43
N GLN A 187 -8.10 4.50 5.22
CA GLN A 187 -8.64 4.78 3.88
C GLN A 187 -9.37 6.12 3.85
N ASN A 188 -9.26 6.81 2.73
CA ASN A 188 -10.12 7.95 2.42
C ASN A 188 -11.42 7.46 1.78
N LEU A 189 -12.53 7.94 2.29
CA LEU A 189 -13.85 7.78 1.68
C LEU A 189 -14.43 9.17 1.42
N ASP A 190 -14.21 9.69 0.22
CA ASP A 190 -14.80 10.96 -0.20
C ASP A 190 -16.18 10.70 -0.82
N SER A 191 -17.17 10.42 0.03
CA SER A 191 -18.56 10.35 -0.42
C SER A 191 -19.51 10.62 0.74
N VAL A 192 -20.29 11.68 0.60
CA VAL A 192 -21.44 11.96 1.48
C VAL A 192 -22.60 10.97 1.28
N GLU A 193 -22.54 10.17 0.22
CA GLU A 193 -23.57 9.17 -0.13
C GLU A 193 -23.33 7.80 0.48
N LEU A 194 -22.12 7.56 1.04
CA LEU A 194 -21.71 6.29 1.61
C LEU A 194 -22.08 6.21 3.08
N GLY A 195 -23.30 5.77 3.37
CA GLY A 195 -23.62 5.27 4.70
C GLY A 195 -22.97 3.91 4.95
N ILE A 196 -22.61 3.62 6.20
CA ILE A 196 -22.09 2.32 6.67
C ILE A 196 -22.92 1.11 6.19
N THR A 197 -24.20 1.32 5.88
CA THR A 197 -25.15 0.27 5.49
C THR A 197 -25.29 0.09 3.96
N THR A 198 -24.58 0.87 3.15
CA THR A 198 -24.84 0.91 1.70
C THR A 198 -23.67 0.50 0.80
N VAL A 199 -22.45 0.34 1.32
CA VAL A 199 -21.27 0.03 0.50
C VAL A 199 -20.31 -0.93 1.21
N ASP A 200 -20.60 -2.21 1.14
CA ASP A 200 -19.90 -3.27 1.86
C ASP A 200 -18.45 -3.48 1.37
N HIS A 201 -18.17 -3.29 0.08
CA HIS A 201 -16.85 -3.59 -0.48
C HIS A 201 -15.73 -2.64 -0.01
N TYR A 202 -16.04 -1.41 0.39
CA TYR A 202 -15.05 -0.50 1.00
C TYR A 202 -14.59 -1.02 2.35
N TYR A 203 -15.54 -1.47 3.17
CA TYR A 203 -15.23 -2.00 4.50
C TYR A 203 -14.57 -3.36 4.46
N GLY A 204 -14.93 -4.21 3.49
CA GLY A 204 -14.29 -5.51 3.32
C GLY A 204 -12.83 -5.44 2.90
N THR A 205 -12.41 -4.39 2.21
CA THR A 205 -10.99 -4.19 1.87
C THR A 205 -10.20 -3.67 3.08
N LEU A 206 -10.72 -2.70 3.81
CA LEU A 206 -10.08 -2.19 5.02
C LEU A 206 -10.12 -3.24 6.15
N GLY A 207 -11.26 -3.89 6.36
CA GLY A 207 -11.43 -4.92 7.38
C GLY A 207 -10.64 -6.21 7.11
N GLY A 208 -10.22 -6.46 5.87
CA GLY A 208 -9.30 -7.55 5.55
C GLY A 208 -7.84 -7.25 5.90
N ILE A 209 -7.53 -5.98 6.26
CA ILE A 209 -6.21 -5.55 6.73
C ILE A 209 -6.16 -5.55 8.27
N SER A 210 -7.28 -5.26 8.91
CA SER A 210 -7.41 -5.17 10.38
C SER A 210 -7.78 -6.52 10.99
#